data_ca89fe788d68bc3ca9e3d725049bc7a3
#
_entry.id   ca89fe788d68bc3ca9e3d725049bc7a3
#
_cell.length_a   1.000
_cell.length_b   1.000
_cell.length_c   1.000
_cell.angle_alpha   90.00
_cell.angle_beta   90.00
_cell.angle_gamma   90.00
#
_symmetry.space_group_name_H-M   'P 1'
#
loop_
_entity.id
_entity.type
_entity.pdbx_description
1 polymer ?
#
loop_
_entity_poly.entity_id
_entity_poly.type
_entity_poly.pdbx_seq_one_letter_code
_entity_poly.pdbx_strand_id
1 'polypeptide(L)'
;WDLAQDFASIAPYTIEEAYEVADAIEKNDLNHLRDELGDLLLQVVFHAQMASEQDAFDFNAVADAISDKMIKRHPHIFDTSQYRNAKTQTIAWEEQKAIERAELAAKESRAVSALDGVASALPALTRALKLQKRAARIGFDWPDAAPVMDKIREETAELQVEMDAGNGPGMVDELGDLLFSVVNLARHLDIDPEAALRAGNAKFERRFRHLEADLADQGLDPKDLDITALEAAWKNSKTHDNSTD
;
A
#
# COMPACT_ATOMS: atom_id res chain seq x y z
N TRP A 1 -2.14 24.24 20.52
CA TRP A 1 -1.67 23.39 19.43
C TRP A 1 -2.82 23.17 18.43
N ASP A 2 -3.95 22.66 18.87
CA ASP A 2 -5.09 22.28 17.98
C ASP A 2 -5.57 23.43 17.09
N LEU A 3 -5.72 24.62 17.64
CA LEU A 3 -6.17 25.82 16.90
C LEU A 3 -5.16 26.35 15.85
N ALA A 4 -3.93 25.84 15.84
CA ALA A 4 -2.88 26.26 14.93
C ALA A 4 -2.68 25.26 13.77
N GLN A 5 -3.50 24.20 13.71
CA GLN A 5 -3.38 23.17 12.70
C GLN A 5 -4.19 23.53 11.44
N ASP A 6 -3.73 22.97 10.32
CA ASP A 6 -4.45 22.99 9.04
C ASP A 6 -4.51 21.58 8.44
N PHE A 7 -5.19 21.40 7.31
CA PHE A 7 -5.33 20.11 6.65
C PHE A 7 -3.98 19.48 6.30
N ALA A 8 -3.00 20.28 5.90
CA ALA A 8 -1.69 19.79 5.49
C ALA A 8 -0.87 19.32 6.69
N SER A 9 -0.95 20.02 7.82
CA SER A 9 -0.23 19.66 9.05
C SER A 9 -0.79 18.40 9.72
N ILE A 10 -2.09 18.10 9.55
CA ILE A 10 -2.76 16.93 10.13
C ILE A 10 -2.74 15.72 9.19
N ALA A 11 -2.61 15.91 7.86
CA ALA A 11 -2.60 14.81 6.90
C ALA A 11 -1.56 13.70 7.20
N PRO A 12 -0.32 13.98 7.68
CA PRO A 12 0.62 12.94 8.08
C PRO A 12 0.09 12.03 9.19
N TYR A 13 -0.55 12.59 10.21
CA TYR A 13 -1.13 11.83 11.33
C TYR A 13 -2.28 10.92 10.85
N THR A 14 -3.13 11.39 9.94
CA THR A 14 -4.18 10.54 9.34
C THR A 14 -3.59 9.30 8.66
N ILE A 15 -2.41 9.40 8.04
CA ILE A 15 -1.71 8.28 7.43
C ILE A 15 -1.10 7.37 8.51
N GLU A 16 -0.51 7.95 9.56
CA GLU A 16 0.08 7.25 10.69
C GLU A 16 -0.97 6.38 11.38
N GLU A 17 -2.12 6.95 11.79
CA GLU A 17 -3.21 6.20 12.40
C GLU A 17 -3.73 5.05 11.50
N ALA A 18 -3.79 5.28 10.19
CA ALA A 18 -4.19 4.21 9.27
C ALA A 18 -3.18 3.05 9.23
N TYR A 19 -1.88 3.32 9.43
CA TYR A 19 -0.85 2.29 9.55
C TYR A 19 -0.88 1.60 10.92
N GLU A 20 -1.20 2.31 12.00
CA GLU A 20 -1.34 1.74 13.34
C GLU A 20 -2.54 0.79 13.42
N VAL A 21 -3.66 1.14 12.78
CA VAL A 21 -4.77 0.20 12.54
C VAL A 21 -4.30 -1.06 11.80
N ALA A 22 -3.48 -0.91 10.76
CA ALA A 22 -2.98 -2.06 9.99
C ALA A 22 -2.02 -2.94 10.84
N ASP A 23 -1.18 -2.33 11.65
CA ASP A 23 -0.26 -3.03 12.58
C ASP A 23 -1.02 -3.80 13.66
N ALA A 24 -2.05 -3.20 14.26
CA ALA A 24 -2.90 -3.86 15.24
C ALA A 24 -3.63 -5.09 14.65
N ILE A 25 -4.07 -5.00 13.38
CA ILE A 25 -4.65 -6.12 12.64
C ILE A 25 -3.62 -7.23 12.42
N GLU A 26 -2.40 -6.90 12.00
CA GLU A 26 -1.33 -7.87 11.73
C GLU A 26 -0.91 -8.61 13.00
N LYS A 27 -0.89 -7.91 14.15
CA LYS A 27 -0.62 -8.49 15.47
C LYS A 27 -1.78 -9.27 16.08
N ASN A 28 -2.97 -9.26 15.46
CA ASN A 28 -4.19 -9.87 15.99
C ASN A 28 -4.61 -9.29 17.37
N ASP A 29 -4.25 -8.04 17.66
CA ASP A 29 -4.57 -7.35 18.92
C ASP A 29 -5.85 -6.53 18.76
N LEU A 30 -6.98 -7.15 19.15
CA LEU A 30 -8.30 -6.51 19.05
C LEU A 30 -8.48 -5.33 20.03
N ASN A 31 -7.75 -5.28 21.14
CA ASN A 31 -7.84 -4.15 22.06
C ASN A 31 -7.11 -2.94 21.47
N HIS A 32 -5.91 -3.15 20.99
CA HIS A 32 -5.13 -2.14 20.28
C HIS A 32 -5.88 -1.65 19.03
N LEU A 33 -6.42 -2.57 18.21
CA LEU A 33 -7.23 -2.22 17.04
C LEU A 33 -8.42 -1.29 17.38
N ARG A 34 -9.09 -1.52 18.51
CA ARG A 34 -10.19 -0.64 18.94
C ARG A 34 -9.69 0.78 19.22
N ASP A 35 -8.54 0.89 19.88
CA ASP A 35 -7.96 2.17 20.26
C ASP A 35 -7.50 2.93 19.00
N GLU A 36 -6.78 2.27 18.09
CA GLU A 36 -6.34 2.86 16.82
C GLU A 36 -7.49 3.26 15.87
N LEU A 37 -8.60 2.50 15.89
CA LEU A 37 -9.81 2.91 15.16
C LEU A 37 -10.43 4.18 15.76
N GLY A 38 -10.27 4.40 17.06
CA GLY A 38 -10.67 5.62 17.75
C GLY A 38 -9.84 6.82 17.30
N ASP A 39 -8.51 6.64 17.21
CA ASP A 39 -7.57 7.68 16.80
C ASP A 39 -7.75 8.03 15.31
N LEU A 40 -7.94 7.03 14.44
CA LEU A 40 -8.31 7.27 13.05
C LEU A 40 -9.66 8.02 12.91
N LEU A 41 -10.65 7.69 13.74
CA LEU A 41 -11.93 8.42 13.76
C LEU A 41 -11.74 9.87 14.25
N LEU A 42 -10.84 10.11 15.22
CA LEU A 42 -10.47 11.46 15.67
C LEU A 42 -9.95 12.29 14.48
N GLN A 43 -9.10 11.74 13.62
CA GLN A 43 -8.62 12.44 12.43
C GLN A 43 -9.78 12.88 11.51
N VAL A 44 -10.78 12.00 11.32
CA VAL A 44 -11.97 12.33 10.52
C VAL A 44 -12.74 13.50 11.15
N VAL A 45 -12.97 13.47 12.46
CA VAL A 45 -13.68 14.53 13.19
C VAL A 45 -12.89 15.83 13.15
N PHE A 46 -11.57 15.77 13.32
CA PHE A 46 -10.69 16.93 13.30
C PHE A 46 -10.71 17.64 11.94
N HIS A 47 -10.56 16.88 10.85
CA HIS A 47 -10.68 17.41 9.49
C HIS A 47 -12.07 18.02 9.22
N ALA A 48 -13.14 17.37 9.68
CA ALA A 48 -14.50 17.89 9.53
C ALA A 48 -14.72 19.20 10.31
N GLN A 49 -14.11 19.34 11.51
CA GLN A 49 -14.15 20.56 12.30
C GLN A 49 -13.42 21.70 11.57
N MET A 50 -12.21 21.47 11.08
CA MET A 50 -11.47 22.49 10.30
C MET A 50 -12.23 22.93 9.03
N ALA A 51 -12.94 21.99 8.37
CA ALA A 51 -13.77 22.31 7.22
C ALA A 51 -15.00 23.15 7.60
N SER A 52 -15.61 22.85 8.74
CA SER A 52 -16.75 23.62 9.30
C SER A 52 -16.36 25.07 9.65
N GLU A 53 -15.15 25.27 10.17
CA GLU A 53 -14.61 26.61 10.47
C GLU A 53 -14.35 27.44 9.21
N GLN A 54 -14.27 26.80 8.04
CA GLN A 54 -14.14 27.45 6.75
C GLN A 54 -15.46 27.50 5.96
N ASP A 55 -16.61 27.24 6.61
CA ASP A 55 -17.94 27.19 6.01
C ASP A 55 -18.04 26.23 4.80
N ALA A 56 -17.22 25.16 4.78
CA ALA A 56 -17.18 24.21 3.67
C ALA A 56 -18.14 23.02 3.89
N PHE A 57 -17.93 22.25 4.94
CA PHE A 57 -18.78 21.12 5.35
C PHE A 57 -18.50 20.75 6.82
N ASP A 58 -19.40 20.01 7.43
CA ASP A 58 -19.28 19.50 8.82
C ASP A 58 -19.19 17.96 8.85
N PHE A 59 -19.11 17.40 10.05
CA PHE A 59 -19.06 15.94 10.25
C PHE A 59 -20.33 15.23 9.74
N ASN A 60 -21.50 15.86 9.87
CA ASN A 60 -22.74 15.27 9.38
C ASN A 60 -22.69 15.12 7.85
N ALA A 61 -22.18 16.11 7.13
CA ALA A 61 -22.00 16.03 5.70
C ALA A 61 -21.03 14.91 5.28
N VAL A 62 -19.99 14.62 6.07
CA VAL A 62 -19.10 13.46 5.84
C VAL A 62 -19.86 12.14 6.05
N ALA A 63 -20.67 12.04 7.11
CA ALA A 63 -21.48 10.86 7.41
C ALA A 63 -22.56 10.62 6.32
N ASP A 64 -23.22 11.68 5.87
CA ASP A 64 -24.21 11.61 4.79
C ASP A 64 -23.55 11.16 3.47
N ALA A 65 -22.39 11.74 3.12
CA ALA A 65 -21.66 11.38 1.91
C ALA A 65 -21.25 9.90 1.86
N ILE A 66 -20.80 9.31 2.98
CA ILE A 66 -20.50 7.87 3.01
C ILE A 66 -21.76 7.02 2.99
N SER A 67 -22.84 7.44 3.66
CA SER A 67 -24.12 6.75 3.66
C SER A 67 -24.72 6.68 2.26
N ASP A 68 -24.80 7.81 1.56
CA ASP A 68 -25.29 7.88 0.18
C ASP A 68 -24.45 7.00 -0.76
N LYS A 69 -23.12 7.05 -0.59
CA LYS A 69 -22.21 6.21 -1.35
C LYS A 69 -22.44 4.72 -1.09
N MET A 70 -22.70 4.31 0.16
CA MET A 70 -23.00 2.92 0.50
C MET A 70 -24.32 2.47 -0.09
N ILE A 71 -25.37 3.27 0.01
CA ILE A 71 -26.67 2.99 -0.60
C ILE A 71 -26.55 2.83 -2.11
N LYS A 72 -25.90 3.79 -2.79
CA LYS A 72 -25.70 3.79 -4.24
C LYS A 72 -24.89 2.58 -4.73
N ARG A 73 -23.88 2.15 -3.96
CA ARG A 73 -22.96 1.06 -4.34
C ARG A 73 -23.44 -0.33 -3.93
N HIS A 74 -24.47 -0.42 -3.09
CA HIS A 74 -25.03 -1.68 -2.61
C HIS A 74 -26.54 -1.79 -2.89
N PRO A 75 -26.98 -1.61 -4.17
CA PRO A 75 -28.39 -1.67 -4.50
C PRO A 75 -29.02 -3.03 -4.16
N HIS A 76 -28.23 -4.11 -4.15
CA HIS A 76 -28.68 -5.45 -3.77
C HIS A 76 -29.06 -5.59 -2.28
N ILE A 77 -28.68 -4.63 -1.43
CA ILE A 77 -29.06 -4.57 0.00
C ILE A 77 -30.23 -3.60 0.21
N PHE A 78 -30.23 -2.48 -0.49
CA PHE A 78 -31.15 -1.37 -0.26
C PHE A 78 -32.32 -1.33 -1.28
N ASP A 79 -32.22 -2.09 -2.39
CA ASP A 79 -33.24 -2.22 -3.41
C ASP A 79 -33.54 -3.70 -3.65
N THR A 80 -34.77 -4.03 -4.09
CA THR A 80 -35.24 -5.41 -4.34
C THR A 80 -34.60 -6.07 -5.58
N SER A 81 -33.65 -5.43 -6.23
CA SER A 81 -32.99 -5.88 -7.44
C SER A 81 -31.84 -6.85 -7.17
N GLN A 82 -32.07 -8.10 -7.50
CA GLN A 82 -31.12 -9.18 -7.79
C GLN A 82 -29.88 -9.37 -6.88
N TYR A 83 -29.86 -10.50 -6.18
CA TYR A 83 -28.66 -11.04 -5.52
C TYR A 83 -27.50 -11.17 -6.51
N ARG A 84 -26.40 -10.48 -6.25
CA ARG A 84 -25.14 -10.57 -7.02
C ARG A 84 -24.11 -11.37 -6.23
N ASN A 85 -23.40 -12.26 -6.90
CA ASN A 85 -22.25 -12.91 -6.27
C ASN A 85 -21.07 -11.91 -6.14
N ALA A 86 -20.08 -12.21 -5.29
CA ALA A 86 -18.96 -11.31 -5.00
C ALA A 86 -18.22 -10.82 -6.27
N LYS A 87 -18.08 -11.66 -7.29
CA LYS A 87 -17.39 -11.33 -8.55
C LYS A 87 -18.19 -10.32 -9.38
N THR A 88 -19.49 -10.51 -9.53
CA THR A 88 -20.37 -9.57 -10.26
C THR A 88 -20.53 -8.26 -9.50
N GLN A 89 -20.47 -8.29 -8.17
CA GLN A 89 -20.49 -7.11 -7.33
C GLN A 89 -19.22 -6.23 -7.56
N THR A 90 -18.05 -6.86 -7.60
CA THR A 90 -16.78 -6.15 -7.87
C THR A 90 -16.79 -5.45 -9.23
N ILE A 91 -17.30 -6.14 -10.28
CA ILE A 91 -17.42 -5.56 -11.63
C ILE A 91 -18.33 -4.33 -11.61
N ALA A 92 -19.53 -4.45 -11.06
CA ALA A 92 -20.48 -3.34 -10.98
C ALA A 92 -19.93 -2.14 -10.17
N TRP A 93 -19.17 -2.43 -9.12
CA TRP A 93 -18.52 -1.38 -8.31
C TRP A 93 -17.46 -0.61 -9.10
N GLU A 94 -16.71 -1.30 -9.94
CA GLU A 94 -15.71 -0.66 -10.77
C GLU A 94 -16.31 0.12 -11.94
N GLU A 95 -17.41 -0.36 -12.51
CA GLU A 95 -18.19 0.39 -13.51
C GLU A 95 -18.72 1.70 -12.91
N GLN A 96 -19.31 1.63 -11.70
CA GLN A 96 -19.80 2.81 -11.01
C GLN A 96 -18.68 3.83 -10.73
N LYS A 97 -17.51 3.38 -10.28
CA LYS A 97 -16.33 4.24 -10.10
C LYS A 97 -15.84 4.84 -11.44
N ALA A 98 -15.99 4.13 -12.56
CA ALA A 98 -15.63 4.66 -13.87
C ALA A 98 -16.57 5.81 -14.28
N ILE A 99 -17.86 5.69 -14.00
CA ILE A 99 -18.85 6.75 -14.23
C ILE A 99 -18.51 7.99 -13.37
N GLU A 100 -18.28 7.78 -12.06
CA GLU A 100 -17.91 8.87 -11.13
C GLU A 100 -16.67 9.64 -11.61
N ARG A 101 -15.66 8.93 -12.16
CA ARG A 101 -14.45 9.56 -12.73
C ARG A 101 -14.75 10.36 -14.00
N ALA A 102 -15.61 9.84 -14.88
CA ALA A 102 -16.00 10.53 -16.10
C ALA A 102 -16.77 11.83 -15.78
N GLU A 103 -17.68 11.78 -14.81
CA GLU A 103 -18.40 12.95 -14.32
C GLU A 103 -17.46 14.02 -13.75
N LEU A 104 -16.44 13.60 -12.97
CA LEU A 104 -15.45 14.51 -12.40
C LEU A 104 -14.58 15.15 -13.50
N ALA A 105 -14.07 14.35 -14.44
CA ALA A 105 -13.28 14.85 -15.56
C ALA A 105 -14.06 15.84 -16.42
N ALA A 106 -15.35 15.57 -16.64
CA ALA A 106 -16.23 16.49 -17.37
C ALA A 106 -16.41 17.83 -16.63
N LYS A 107 -16.57 17.82 -15.30
CA LYS A 107 -16.63 19.04 -14.47
C LYS A 107 -15.32 19.84 -14.53
N GLU A 108 -14.18 19.15 -14.61
CA GLU A 108 -12.86 19.76 -14.71
C GLU A 108 -12.45 20.11 -16.15
N SER A 109 -13.30 19.87 -17.13
CA SER A 109 -13.06 20.12 -18.57
C SER A 109 -11.77 19.48 -19.10
N ARG A 110 -11.43 18.29 -18.61
CA ARG A 110 -10.26 17.53 -19.04
C ARG A 110 -10.63 16.15 -19.63
N ALA A 111 -9.71 15.58 -20.38
CA ALA A 111 -9.87 14.20 -20.87
C ALA A 111 -9.89 13.21 -19.71
N VAL A 112 -10.73 12.18 -19.83
CA VAL A 112 -10.79 11.05 -18.89
C VAL A 112 -9.59 10.15 -19.12
N SER A 113 -8.88 9.82 -18.05
CA SER A 113 -7.82 8.79 -18.07
C SER A 113 -8.26 7.52 -17.33
N ALA A 114 -7.85 6.36 -17.83
CA ALA A 114 -8.02 5.09 -17.10
C ALA A 114 -7.34 5.14 -15.71
N LEU A 115 -6.31 5.96 -15.56
CA LEU A 115 -5.52 6.11 -14.33
C LEU A 115 -6.12 7.10 -13.33
N ASP A 116 -7.18 7.82 -13.69
CA ASP A 116 -7.82 8.81 -12.82
C ASP A 116 -8.27 8.20 -11.48
N GLY A 117 -8.13 8.99 -10.40
CA GLY A 117 -8.56 8.61 -9.05
C GLY A 117 -7.62 7.61 -8.34
N VAL A 118 -6.40 7.43 -8.83
CA VAL A 118 -5.32 6.78 -8.08
C VAL A 118 -4.54 7.86 -7.32
N ALA A 119 -4.77 7.94 -6.01
CA ALA A 119 -4.16 8.98 -5.19
C ALA A 119 -2.62 8.91 -5.25
N SER A 120 -1.97 10.09 -5.36
CA SER A 120 -0.51 10.20 -5.43
C SER A 120 0.17 9.89 -4.10
N ALA A 121 -0.52 10.12 -2.98
CA ALA A 121 -0.01 9.92 -1.62
C ALA A 121 -0.07 8.45 -1.13
N LEU A 122 -0.55 7.51 -1.94
CA LEU A 122 -0.51 6.09 -1.58
C LEU A 122 0.94 5.58 -1.46
N PRO A 123 1.20 4.58 -0.59
CA PRO A 123 2.46 3.84 -0.61
C PRO A 123 2.84 3.42 -2.02
N ALA A 124 4.11 3.52 -2.37
CA ALA A 124 4.55 3.42 -3.76
C ALA A 124 4.17 2.08 -4.43
N LEU A 125 4.35 0.96 -3.73
CA LEU A 125 3.98 -0.37 -4.26
C LEU A 125 2.46 -0.51 -4.42
N THR A 126 1.69 -0.04 -3.43
CA THR A 126 0.22 0.00 -3.51
C THR A 126 -0.25 0.87 -4.67
N ARG A 127 0.39 2.02 -4.90
CA ARG A 127 0.08 2.91 -6.01
C ARG A 127 0.39 2.26 -7.35
N ALA A 128 1.57 1.66 -7.51
CA ALA A 128 1.97 0.92 -8.71
C ALA A 128 0.98 -0.20 -9.04
N LEU A 129 0.60 -1.03 -8.04
CA LEU A 129 -0.42 -2.07 -8.20
C LEU A 129 -1.76 -1.52 -8.70
N LYS A 130 -2.21 -0.38 -8.15
CA LYS A 130 -3.47 0.25 -8.59
C LYS A 130 -3.39 0.79 -10.01
N LEU A 131 -2.27 1.41 -10.40
CA LEU A 131 -2.04 1.90 -11.75
C LEU A 131 -2.06 0.73 -12.76
N GLN A 132 -1.35 -0.34 -12.48
CA GLN A 132 -1.31 -1.54 -13.33
C GLN A 132 -2.68 -2.21 -13.44
N LYS A 133 -3.41 -2.38 -12.33
CA LYS A 133 -4.80 -2.88 -12.37
C LYS A 133 -5.72 -2.01 -13.23
N ARG A 134 -5.49 -0.70 -13.29
CA ARG A 134 -6.25 0.22 -14.16
C ARG A 134 -5.88 0.06 -15.63
N ALA A 135 -4.58 -0.01 -15.94
CA ALA A 135 -4.08 -0.25 -17.28
C ALA A 135 -4.57 -1.59 -17.86
N ALA A 136 -4.53 -2.64 -17.06
CA ALA A 136 -5.01 -3.97 -17.43
C ALA A 136 -6.48 -3.99 -17.88
N ARG A 137 -7.35 -3.17 -17.27
CA ARG A 137 -8.78 -3.09 -17.62
C ARG A 137 -9.06 -2.58 -19.04
N ILE A 138 -8.16 -1.78 -19.58
CA ILE A 138 -8.26 -1.28 -20.97
C ILE A 138 -7.48 -2.15 -21.96
N GLY A 139 -7.02 -3.33 -21.51
CA GLY A 139 -6.28 -4.28 -22.35
C GLY A 139 -4.77 -4.03 -22.39
N PHE A 140 -4.24 -3.07 -21.62
CA PHE A 140 -2.80 -2.86 -21.50
C PHE A 140 -2.22 -3.76 -20.41
N ASP A 141 -2.02 -5.04 -20.76
CA ASP A 141 -1.53 -6.08 -19.86
C ASP A 141 -0.84 -7.22 -20.62
N TRP A 142 0.07 -7.92 -19.94
CA TRP A 142 0.60 -9.18 -20.43
C TRP A 142 -0.38 -10.33 -20.17
N PRO A 143 -0.35 -11.39 -20.99
CA PRO A 143 -1.28 -12.50 -20.85
C PRO A 143 -1.03 -13.36 -19.60
N ASP A 144 0.21 -13.41 -19.13
CA ASP A 144 0.64 -14.19 -17.97
C ASP A 144 1.91 -13.63 -17.32
N ALA A 145 2.45 -14.32 -16.30
CA ALA A 145 3.61 -13.87 -15.54
C ALA A 145 4.96 -14.07 -16.26
N ALA A 146 5.03 -14.89 -17.32
CA ALA A 146 6.31 -15.21 -17.94
C ALA A 146 6.97 -14.00 -18.64
N PRO A 147 6.26 -13.19 -19.47
CA PRO A 147 6.82 -11.96 -20.03
C PRO A 147 7.20 -10.93 -18.94
N VAL A 148 6.49 -10.92 -17.80
CA VAL A 148 6.83 -10.04 -16.68
C VAL A 148 8.17 -10.42 -16.06
N MET A 149 8.45 -11.73 -15.93
CA MET A 149 9.77 -12.22 -15.48
C MET A 149 10.88 -11.86 -16.46
N ASP A 150 10.60 -11.86 -17.76
CA ASP A 150 11.59 -11.44 -18.76
C ASP A 150 11.85 -9.92 -18.64
N LYS A 151 10.82 -9.11 -18.41
CA LYS A 151 10.98 -7.67 -18.16
C LYS A 151 11.80 -7.37 -16.89
N ILE A 152 11.61 -8.11 -15.80
CA ILE A 152 12.44 -7.98 -14.59
C ILE A 152 13.92 -8.24 -14.89
N ARG A 153 14.24 -9.23 -15.77
CA ARG A 153 15.63 -9.49 -16.18
C ARG A 153 16.19 -8.35 -17.04
N GLU A 154 15.38 -7.81 -17.94
CA GLU A 154 15.70 -6.65 -18.76
C GLU A 154 16.03 -5.44 -17.88
N GLU A 155 15.13 -5.01 -16.98
CA GLU A 155 15.36 -3.89 -16.08
C GLU A 155 16.60 -4.09 -15.18
N THR A 156 16.84 -5.31 -14.74
CA THR A 156 18.05 -5.63 -13.96
C THR A 156 19.33 -5.44 -14.79
N ALA A 157 19.30 -5.77 -16.07
CA ALA A 157 20.43 -5.61 -16.98
C ALA A 157 20.65 -4.12 -17.33
N GLU A 158 19.60 -3.35 -17.54
CA GLU A 158 19.64 -1.91 -17.78
C GLU A 158 20.18 -1.15 -16.56
N LEU A 159 19.71 -1.49 -15.36
CA LEU A 159 20.27 -0.97 -14.11
C LEU A 159 21.79 -1.26 -13.99
N GLN A 160 22.24 -2.47 -14.36
CA GLN A 160 23.66 -2.81 -14.34
C GLN A 160 24.47 -1.93 -15.31
N VAL A 161 23.95 -1.63 -16.49
CA VAL A 161 24.61 -0.73 -17.47
C VAL A 161 24.76 0.67 -16.88
N GLU A 162 23.74 1.21 -16.23
CA GLU A 162 23.79 2.52 -15.61
C GLU A 162 24.75 2.56 -14.40
N MET A 163 24.82 1.47 -13.63
CA MET A 163 25.80 1.31 -12.54
C MET A 163 27.24 1.32 -13.07
N ASP A 164 27.50 0.57 -14.15
CA ASP A 164 28.84 0.47 -14.77
C ASP A 164 29.27 1.81 -15.39
N ALA A 165 28.32 2.60 -15.88
CA ALA A 165 28.52 3.94 -16.41
C ALA A 165 28.66 5.03 -15.31
N GLY A 166 28.33 4.74 -14.06
CA GLY A 166 28.28 5.71 -12.97
C GLY A 166 27.19 6.79 -13.16
N ASN A 167 26.13 6.48 -13.94
CA ASN A 167 25.04 7.41 -14.24
C ASN A 167 23.97 7.42 -13.14
N GLY A 168 24.12 8.30 -12.15
CA GLY A 168 23.21 8.40 -11.00
C GLY A 168 21.74 8.57 -11.37
N PRO A 169 21.36 9.50 -12.26
CA PRO A 169 19.98 9.63 -12.73
C PRO A 169 19.43 8.37 -13.41
N GLY A 170 20.20 7.72 -14.28
CA GLY A 170 19.81 6.48 -14.94
C GLY A 170 19.60 5.34 -13.93
N MET A 171 20.49 5.20 -12.93
CA MET A 171 20.28 4.20 -11.86
C MET A 171 18.95 4.39 -11.11
N VAL A 172 18.49 5.63 -10.91
CA VAL A 172 17.22 5.91 -10.23
C VAL A 172 16.04 5.50 -11.13
N ASP A 173 16.13 5.77 -12.43
CA ASP A 173 15.11 5.46 -13.42
C ASP A 173 14.94 3.94 -13.54
N GLU A 174 16.01 3.22 -13.83
CA GLU A 174 16.00 1.76 -14.00
C GLU A 174 15.62 1.01 -12.70
N LEU A 175 16.04 1.51 -11.53
CA LEU A 175 15.58 0.94 -10.26
C LEU A 175 14.07 1.14 -10.06
N GLY A 176 13.52 2.26 -10.50
CA GLY A 176 12.08 2.53 -10.50
C GLY A 176 11.32 1.53 -11.38
N ASP A 177 11.81 1.28 -12.60
CA ASP A 177 11.21 0.36 -13.56
C ASP A 177 11.32 -1.10 -13.10
N LEU A 178 12.44 -1.47 -12.50
CA LEU A 178 12.60 -2.78 -11.86
C LEU A 178 11.57 -2.99 -10.74
N LEU A 179 11.41 -2.03 -9.82
CA LEU A 179 10.43 -2.10 -8.75
C LEU A 179 9.00 -2.17 -9.30
N PHE A 180 8.68 -1.40 -10.34
CA PHE A 180 7.38 -1.43 -11.01
C PHE A 180 7.10 -2.79 -11.65
N SER A 181 8.11 -3.40 -12.28
CA SER A 181 8.03 -4.75 -12.87
C SER A 181 7.84 -5.83 -11.80
N VAL A 182 8.49 -5.72 -10.64
CA VAL A 182 8.27 -6.62 -9.49
C VAL A 182 6.83 -6.52 -8.97
N VAL A 183 6.27 -5.31 -8.87
CA VAL A 183 4.85 -5.13 -8.49
C VAL A 183 3.92 -5.78 -9.52
N ASN A 184 4.26 -5.70 -10.81
CA ASN A 184 3.47 -6.34 -11.86
C ASN A 184 3.50 -7.87 -11.75
N LEU A 185 4.66 -8.45 -11.43
CA LEU A 185 4.75 -9.87 -11.13
C LEU A 185 3.86 -10.26 -9.95
N ALA A 186 3.92 -9.52 -8.85
CA ALA A 186 3.07 -9.76 -7.68
C ALA A 186 1.58 -9.73 -8.07
N ARG A 187 1.16 -8.78 -8.92
CA ARG A 187 -0.21 -8.70 -9.43
C ARG A 187 -0.62 -9.95 -10.24
N HIS A 188 0.24 -10.46 -11.11
CA HIS A 188 -0.03 -11.67 -11.89
C HIS A 188 -0.07 -12.94 -11.03
N LEU A 189 0.59 -12.93 -9.88
CA LEU A 189 0.57 -14.01 -8.89
C LEU A 189 -0.55 -13.86 -7.85
N ASP A 190 -1.39 -12.82 -7.98
CA ASP A 190 -2.44 -12.44 -7.02
C ASP A 190 -1.90 -12.20 -5.60
N ILE A 191 -0.70 -11.64 -5.51
CA ILE A 191 -0.02 -11.26 -4.26
C ILE A 191 -0.12 -9.75 -4.08
N ASP A 192 -0.44 -9.30 -2.86
CA ASP A 192 -0.32 -7.89 -2.50
C ASP A 192 1.16 -7.55 -2.25
N PRO A 193 1.79 -6.67 -3.06
CA PRO A 193 3.21 -6.39 -2.96
C PRO A 193 3.59 -5.62 -1.69
N GLU A 194 2.70 -4.77 -1.18
CA GLU A 194 2.92 -4.02 0.06
C GLU A 194 2.92 -4.96 1.26
N ALA A 195 1.92 -5.86 1.33
CA ALA A 195 1.83 -6.87 2.37
C ALA A 195 3.01 -7.86 2.31
N ALA A 196 3.41 -8.28 1.10
CA ALA A 196 4.55 -9.18 0.92
C ALA A 196 5.86 -8.57 1.42
N LEU A 197 6.13 -7.28 1.11
CA LEU A 197 7.31 -6.59 1.59
C LEU A 197 7.26 -6.36 3.09
N ARG A 198 6.10 -6.03 3.66
CA ARG A 198 5.91 -5.89 5.11
C ARG A 198 6.22 -7.21 5.84
N ALA A 199 5.68 -8.32 5.36
CA ALA A 199 6.00 -9.65 5.90
C ALA A 199 7.50 -9.99 5.77
N GLY A 200 8.14 -9.56 4.67
CA GLY A 200 9.59 -9.65 4.49
C GLY A 200 10.37 -8.88 5.54
N ASN A 201 9.95 -7.64 5.82
CA ASN A 201 10.56 -6.77 6.84
C ASN A 201 10.42 -7.38 8.23
N ALA A 202 9.21 -7.81 8.62
CA ALA A 202 8.96 -8.46 9.90
C ALA A 202 9.80 -9.74 10.09
N LYS A 203 9.93 -10.54 9.03
CA LYS A 203 10.80 -11.72 9.03
C LYS A 203 12.27 -11.34 9.21
N PHE A 204 12.76 -10.30 8.53
CA PHE A 204 14.11 -9.81 8.69
C PHE A 204 14.38 -9.35 10.12
N GLU A 205 13.48 -8.53 10.67
CA GLU A 205 13.58 -7.97 12.02
C GLU A 205 13.61 -9.09 13.09
N ARG A 206 12.72 -10.05 12.99
CA ARG A 206 12.68 -11.21 13.92
C ARG A 206 14.00 -11.99 13.87
N ARG A 207 14.51 -12.29 12.67
CA ARG A 207 15.77 -13.01 12.50
C ARG A 207 16.97 -12.22 12.99
N PHE A 208 16.96 -10.91 12.78
CA PHE A 208 18.04 -10.05 13.24
C PHE A 208 18.07 -9.96 14.76
N ARG A 209 16.92 -9.87 15.43
CA ARG A 209 16.83 -9.93 16.89
C ARG A 209 17.32 -11.27 17.45
N HIS A 210 17.06 -12.39 16.78
CA HIS A 210 17.62 -13.69 17.19
C HIS A 210 19.14 -13.71 17.04
N LEU A 211 19.68 -13.18 15.95
CA LEU A 211 21.13 -13.04 15.76
C LEU A 211 21.75 -12.20 16.88
N GLU A 212 21.17 -11.08 17.24
CA GLU A 212 21.65 -10.22 18.33
C GLU A 212 21.63 -10.97 19.67
N ALA A 213 20.57 -11.70 19.97
CA ALA A 213 20.45 -12.51 21.18
C ALA A 213 21.52 -13.63 21.22
N ASP A 214 21.68 -14.39 20.14
CA ASP A 214 22.66 -15.46 20.03
C ASP A 214 24.10 -14.95 20.20
N LEU A 215 24.43 -13.77 19.65
CA LEU A 215 25.75 -13.16 19.82
C LEU A 215 25.95 -12.66 21.25
N ALA A 216 24.93 -12.04 21.85
CA ALA A 216 24.98 -11.60 23.24
C ALA A 216 25.20 -12.76 24.22
N ASP A 217 24.54 -13.90 24.00
CA ASP A 217 24.74 -15.14 24.81
C ASP A 217 26.17 -15.67 24.68
N GLN A 218 26.84 -15.43 23.57
CA GLN A 218 28.25 -15.77 23.35
C GLN A 218 29.23 -14.69 23.87
N GLY A 219 28.71 -13.57 24.39
CA GLY A 219 29.53 -12.43 24.86
C GLY A 219 30.18 -11.65 23.71
N LEU A 220 29.63 -11.72 22.52
CA LEU A 220 30.13 -11.04 21.32
C LEU A 220 29.30 -9.79 21.01
N ASP A 221 29.97 -8.67 20.69
CA ASP A 221 29.33 -7.47 20.15
C ASP A 221 29.31 -7.58 18.61
N PRO A 222 28.15 -7.45 17.95
CA PRO A 222 28.07 -7.44 16.49
C PRO A 222 29.01 -6.45 15.81
N LYS A 223 29.33 -5.34 16.47
CA LYS A 223 30.22 -4.28 15.95
C LYS A 223 31.68 -4.71 15.86
N ASP A 224 32.08 -5.70 16.64
CA ASP A 224 33.45 -6.21 16.68
C ASP A 224 33.67 -7.37 15.69
N LEU A 225 32.61 -7.80 15.00
CA LEU A 225 32.64 -8.93 14.05
C LEU A 225 32.82 -8.43 12.60
N ASP A 226 33.57 -9.18 11.82
CA ASP A 226 33.64 -8.99 10.39
C ASP A 226 32.35 -9.50 9.68
N ILE A 227 32.18 -9.14 8.41
CA ILE A 227 31.00 -9.53 7.63
C ILE A 227 30.86 -11.03 7.50
N THR A 228 31.95 -11.79 7.47
CA THR A 228 31.95 -13.25 7.34
C THR A 228 31.36 -13.92 8.59
N ALA A 229 31.75 -13.43 9.77
CA ALA A 229 31.22 -13.88 11.04
C ALA A 229 29.74 -13.51 11.20
N LEU A 230 29.35 -12.29 10.82
CA LEU A 230 27.96 -11.85 10.82
C LEU A 230 27.09 -12.66 9.84
N GLU A 231 27.60 -13.01 8.65
CA GLU A 231 26.89 -13.90 7.72
C GLU A 231 26.71 -15.32 8.26
N ALA A 232 27.69 -15.84 8.99
CA ALA A 232 27.60 -17.13 9.64
C ALA A 232 26.50 -17.12 10.73
N ALA A 233 26.49 -16.10 11.59
CA ALA A 233 25.47 -15.89 12.60
C ALA A 233 24.07 -15.72 11.95
N TRP A 234 23.97 -14.97 10.86
CA TRP A 234 22.74 -14.81 10.08
C TRP A 234 22.23 -16.13 9.50
N LYS A 235 23.12 -17.00 9.02
CA LYS A 235 22.72 -18.34 8.54
C LYS A 235 22.16 -19.19 9.67
N ASN A 236 22.73 -19.09 10.86
CA ASN A 236 22.24 -19.82 12.04
C ASN A 236 20.84 -19.33 12.47
N SER A 237 20.59 -18.00 12.47
CA SER A 237 19.27 -17.45 12.82
C SER A 237 18.15 -17.91 11.90
N LYS A 238 18.43 -18.27 10.64
CA LYS A 238 17.44 -18.85 9.70
C LYS A 238 16.99 -20.25 10.09
N THR A 239 17.80 -21.02 10.80
CA THR A 239 17.46 -22.39 11.21
C THR A 239 16.45 -22.41 12.36
N HIS A 240 16.46 -21.39 13.22
CA HIS A 240 15.49 -21.23 14.30
C HIS A 240 14.07 -20.91 13.81
N ASP A 241 13.95 -20.15 12.73
CA ASP A 241 12.66 -19.78 12.12
C ASP A 241 11.90 -21.01 11.53
N ASN A 242 12.66 -22.02 11.05
CA ASN A 242 12.09 -23.23 10.45
C ASN A 242 11.69 -24.31 11.49
N SER A 243 11.96 -24.09 12.77
CA SER A 243 11.64 -25.04 13.85
C SER A 243 10.40 -24.64 14.66
N THR A 244 9.71 -23.56 14.27
CA THR A 244 8.57 -22.99 15.01
C THR A 244 7.25 -23.04 14.20
N ASP A 245 7.26 -23.65 13.00
CA ASP A 245 6.07 -23.95 12.18
C ASP A 245 5.59 -25.43 12.42
#